data_b064d8d9027d18184eec23de0c4e8297
#
_entry.id   b064d8d9027d18184eec23de0c4e8297
#
_cell.length_a   1.000
_cell.length_b   1.000
_cell.length_c   1.000
_cell.angle_alpha   90.00
_cell.angle_beta   90.00
_cell.angle_gamma   90.00
#
_symmetry.space_group_name_H-M   'P 1'
#
loop_
_entity.id
_entity.type
_entity.pdbx_description
1 polymer ?
#
loop_
_entity_poly.entity_id
_entity_poly.type
_entity_poly.pdbx_seq_one_letter_code
_entity_poly.pdbx_strand_id
1 'polypeptide(L)'
;ITRYRQEITEERARELNRIQAVLEGCNVKLSSVITDISGKSGMTILKAIVSGETDPVVLSELAEGRARDKIPEMQKSLQGRISEHQQKMLKHQLGHIESLTALIMDLDADIKKKQNP
;
A
#
# COMPACT_ATOMS: atom_id res chain seq x y z
N ILE A 1 20.45 -10.53 -12.52
CA ILE A 1 19.07 -10.70 -12.03
C ILE A 1 18.92 -10.22 -10.60
N THR A 2 19.84 -10.62 -9.71
CA THR A 2 19.79 -10.21 -8.30
C THR A 2 19.89 -8.69 -8.13
N ARG A 3 20.78 -8.05 -8.89
CA ARG A 3 20.94 -6.60 -8.84
C ARG A 3 19.67 -5.90 -9.38
N TYR A 4 19.12 -6.40 -10.46
CA TYR A 4 17.89 -5.87 -11.04
C TYR A 4 16.72 -5.99 -10.06
N ARG A 5 16.58 -7.15 -9.40
CA ARG A 5 15.57 -7.36 -8.37
C ARG A 5 15.70 -6.36 -7.24
N GLN A 6 16.92 -6.07 -6.81
CA GLN A 6 17.18 -5.08 -5.76
C GLN A 6 16.74 -3.69 -6.21
N GLU A 7 17.03 -3.31 -7.46
CA GLU A 7 16.61 -2.03 -8.01
C GLU A 7 15.08 -1.90 -8.06
N ILE A 8 14.39 -2.97 -8.44
CA ILE A 8 12.92 -2.98 -8.48
C ILE A 8 12.34 -2.90 -7.07
N THR A 9 12.94 -3.58 -6.10
CA THR A 9 12.52 -3.51 -4.69
C THR A 9 12.68 -2.09 -4.15
N GLU A 10 13.77 -1.42 -4.49
CA GLU A 10 14.00 -0.02 -4.08
C GLU A 10 13.00 0.93 -4.75
N GLU A 11 12.68 0.69 -6.02
CA GLU A 11 11.65 1.46 -6.74
C GLU A 11 10.29 1.33 -6.06
N ARG A 12 9.94 0.11 -5.66
CA ARG A 12 8.69 -0.16 -4.95
C ARG A 12 8.64 0.59 -3.62
N ALA A 13 9.73 0.61 -2.88
CA ALA A 13 9.82 1.33 -1.61
C ALA A 13 9.65 2.84 -1.83
N ARG A 14 10.25 3.40 -2.87
CA ARG A 14 10.10 4.81 -3.21
C ARG A 14 8.64 5.15 -3.53
N GLU A 15 7.96 4.29 -4.27
CA GLU A 15 6.55 4.52 -4.63
C GLU A 15 5.65 4.44 -3.38
N LEU A 16 5.93 3.52 -2.46
CA LEU A 16 5.21 3.44 -1.19
C LEU A 16 5.37 4.73 -0.38
N ASN A 17 6.57 5.30 -0.36
CA ASN A 17 6.82 6.57 0.32
C ASN A 17 6.04 7.71 -0.33
N ARG A 18 5.91 7.71 -1.65
CA ARG A 18 5.10 8.71 -2.37
C ARG A 18 3.62 8.59 -2.01
N ILE A 19 3.10 7.37 -1.91
CA ILE A 19 1.72 7.12 -1.48
C ILE A 19 1.50 7.67 -0.07
N GLN A 20 2.41 7.40 0.86
CA GLN A 20 2.32 7.90 2.22
C GLN A 20 2.30 9.43 2.25
N ALA A 21 3.14 10.06 1.43
CA ALA A 21 3.17 11.52 1.34
C ALA A 21 1.84 12.10 0.84
N VAL A 22 1.22 11.47 -0.16
CA VAL A 22 -0.09 11.90 -0.67
C VAL A 22 -1.15 11.74 0.43
N LEU A 23 -1.16 10.61 1.13
CA LEU A 23 -2.12 10.36 2.21
C LEU A 23 -1.96 11.38 3.35
N GLU A 24 -0.73 11.69 3.75
CA GLU A 24 -0.48 12.70 4.78
C GLU A 24 -0.96 14.08 4.34
N GLY A 25 -0.78 14.42 3.08
CA GLY A 25 -1.30 15.67 2.51
C GLY A 25 -2.82 15.74 2.53
N CYS A 26 -3.51 14.58 2.58
CA CYS A 26 -4.96 14.48 2.72
C CYS A 26 -5.42 14.36 4.18
N ASN A 27 -4.50 14.44 5.14
CA ASN A 27 -4.77 14.19 6.55
C ASN A 27 -5.19 12.75 6.86
N VAL A 28 -4.81 11.81 6.01
CA VAL A 28 -5.03 10.38 6.24
C VAL A 28 -3.74 9.80 6.78
N LYS A 29 -3.67 9.61 8.10
CA LYS A 29 -2.44 9.23 8.80
C LYS A 29 -2.38 7.73 9.09
N LEU A 30 -2.68 6.93 8.08
CA LEU A 30 -2.72 5.47 8.21
C LEU A 30 -1.37 4.90 8.68
N SER A 31 -0.26 5.49 8.22
CA SER A 31 1.09 5.02 8.58
C SER A 31 1.42 5.21 10.06
N SER A 32 0.70 6.09 10.77
CA SER A 32 0.90 6.26 12.22
C SER A 32 0.28 5.11 13.02
N VAL A 33 -0.64 4.37 12.43
CA VAL A 33 -1.35 3.25 13.07
C VAL A 33 -0.86 1.90 12.55
N ILE A 34 -0.66 1.79 11.24
CA ILE A 34 -0.14 0.58 10.59
C ILE A 34 1.33 0.84 10.22
N THR A 35 2.23 0.04 10.81
CA THR A 35 3.67 0.21 10.61
C THR A 35 4.09 -0.03 9.16
N ASP A 36 3.47 -1.01 8.50
CA ASP A 36 3.78 -1.37 7.11
C ASP A 36 2.53 -1.25 6.24
N ILE A 37 2.46 -0.15 5.49
CA ILE A 37 1.33 0.11 4.60
C ILE A 37 1.29 -0.87 3.42
N SER A 38 2.42 -1.53 3.12
CA SER A 38 2.50 -2.55 2.06
C SER A 38 1.97 -3.90 2.51
N GLY A 39 1.66 -4.06 3.81
CA GLY A 39 1.07 -5.27 4.34
C GLY A 39 -0.37 -5.46 3.87
N LYS A 40 -0.94 -6.61 4.24
CA LYS A 40 -2.27 -7.01 3.77
C LYS A 40 -3.36 -5.98 4.11
N SER A 41 -3.41 -5.54 5.36
CA SER A 41 -4.41 -4.56 5.80
C SER A 41 -4.23 -3.21 5.09
N GLY A 42 -2.99 -2.71 5.01
CA GLY A 42 -2.70 -1.45 4.37
C GLY A 42 -3.09 -1.45 2.89
N MET A 43 -2.73 -2.49 2.17
CA MET A 43 -3.04 -2.59 0.74
C MET A 43 -4.54 -2.74 0.50
N THR A 44 -5.24 -3.49 1.34
CA THR A 44 -6.70 -3.65 1.23
C THR A 44 -7.41 -2.32 1.44
N ILE A 45 -6.99 -1.56 2.46
CA ILE A 45 -7.54 -0.24 2.76
C ILE A 45 -7.24 0.73 1.61
N LEU A 46 -6.02 0.75 1.08
CA LEU A 46 -5.65 1.59 -0.06
C LEU A 46 -6.50 1.30 -1.29
N LYS A 47 -6.73 0.03 -1.60
CA LYS A 47 -7.57 -0.37 -2.74
C LYS A 47 -8.99 0.14 -2.57
N ALA A 48 -9.54 0.08 -1.37
CA ALA A 48 -10.88 0.59 -1.08
C ALA A 48 -10.94 2.12 -1.23
N ILE A 49 -9.93 2.84 -0.75
CA ILE A 49 -9.83 4.29 -0.90
C ILE A 49 -9.80 4.67 -2.39
N VAL A 50 -9.00 3.96 -3.16
CA VAL A 50 -8.87 4.19 -4.61
C VAL A 50 -10.18 3.90 -5.35
N SER A 51 -10.98 2.96 -4.83
CA SER A 51 -12.29 2.61 -5.37
C SER A 51 -13.38 3.64 -5.02
N GLY A 52 -13.09 4.58 -4.15
CA GLY A 52 -14.02 5.64 -3.78
C GLY A 52 -14.62 5.53 -2.39
N GLU A 53 -14.22 4.55 -1.59
CA GLU A 53 -14.71 4.43 -0.22
C GLU A 53 -14.12 5.54 0.65
N THR A 54 -14.97 6.28 1.34
CA THR A 54 -14.55 7.42 2.18
C THR A 54 -14.93 7.26 3.65
N ASP A 55 -15.75 6.27 3.98
CA ASP A 55 -16.22 6.08 5.36
C ASP A 55 -15.11 5.45 6.21
N PRO A 56 -14.60 6.18 7.24
CA PRO A 56 -13.55 5.63 8.10
C PRO A 56 -13.94 4.33 8.80
N VAL A 57 -15.22 4.15 9.14
CA VAL A 57 -15.70 2.92 9.79
C VAL A 57 -15.57 1.74 8.82
N VAL A 58 -16.03 1.89 7.59
CA VAL A 58 -15.94 0.84 6.57
C VAL A 58 -14.49 0.50 6.29
N LEU A 59 -13.63 1.53 6.12
CA LEU A 59 -12.22 1.33 5.83
C LEU A 59 -11.49 0.61 6.96
N SER A 60 -11.77 0.97 8.22
CA SER A 60 -11.11 0.34 9.36
C SER A 60 -11.53 -1.12 9.54
N GLU A 61 -12.74 -1.48 9.14
CA GLU A 61 -13.20 -2.87 9.23
C GLU A 61 -12.49 -3.81 8.25
N LEU A 62 -11.77 -3.25 7.26
CA LEU A 62 -10.98 -4.05 6.33
C LEU A 62 -9.67 -4.54 6.96
N ALA A 63 -9.32 -4.07 8.15
CA ALA A 63 -8.12 -4.51 8.85
C ALA A 63 -8.21 -6.01 9.18
N GLU A 64 -7.07 -6.68 9.08
CA GLU A 64 -6.94 -8.11 9.35
C GLU A 64 -5.85 -8.38 10.38
N GLY A 65 -5.94 -9.53 11.06
CA GLY A 65 -4.94 -9.96 12.02
C GLY A 65 -4.79 -8.97 13.19
N ARG A 66 -3.56 -8.67 13.55
CA ARG A 66 -3.24 -7.77 14.67
C ARG A 66 -3.71 -6.34 14.46
N ALA A 67 -3.87 -5.93 13.20
CA ALA A 67 -4.35 -4.59 12.88
C ALA A 67 -5.77 -4.35 13.37
N ARG A 68 -6.57 -5.40 13.57
CA ARG A 68 -7.93 -5.27 14.11
C ARG A 68 -7.96 -4.70 15.51
N ASP A 69 -6.92 -4.91 16.29
CA ASP A 69 -6.81 -4.33 17.64
C ASP A 69 -6.69 -2.81 17.60
N LYS A 70 -6.35 -2.25 16.46
CA LYS A 70 -6.15 -0.81 16.28
C LYS A 70 -7.28 -0.14 15.49
N ILE A 71 -8.42 -0.81 15.33
CA ILE A 71 -9.56 -0.24 14.58
C ILE A 71 -9.98 1.15 15.11
N PRO A 72 -10.10 1.39 16.42
CA PRO A 72 -10.47 2.73 16.90
C PRO A 72 -9.48 3.82 16.50
N GLU A 73 -8.18 3.53 16.57
CA GLU A 73 -7.14 4.47 16.14
C GLU A 73 -7.17 4.65 14.61
N MET A 74 -7.45 3.60 13.85
CA MET A 74 -7.60 3.68 12.40
C MET A 74 -8.76 4.57 12.00
N GLN A 75 -9.90 4.46 12.66
CA GLN A 75 -11.05 5.31 12.37
C GLN A 75 -10.69 6.79 12.49
N LYS A 76 -9.89 7.15 13.48
CA LYS A 76 -9.41 8.52 13.64
C LYS A 76 -8.43 8.91 12.54
N SER A 77 -7.52 8.01 12.18
CA SER A 77 -6.49 8.28 11.18
C SER A 77 -7.06 8.39 9.76
N LEU A 78 -8.23 7.81 9.50
CA LEU A 78 -8.85 7.77 8.18
C LEU A 78 -9.89 8.88 7.95
N GLN A 79 -9.96 9.87 8.82
CA GLN A 79 -10.93 10.96 8.74
C GLN A 79 -10.54 12.09 7.79
N GLY A 80 -9.39 11.98 7.13
CA GLY A 80 -8.97 12.96 6.16
C GLY A 80 -9.85 12.99 4.92
N ARG A 81 -9.65 14.00 4.08
CA ARG A 81 -10.38 14.16 2.82
C ARG A 81 -9.45 13.97 1.64
N ILE A 82 -9.84 13.09 0.73
CA ILE A 82 -9.09 12.81 -0.48
C ILE A 82 -9.84 13.43 -1.65
N SER A 83 -9.20 14.39 -2.34
CA SER A 83 -9.78 15.02 -3.52
C SER A 83 -9.80 14.03 -4.68
N GLU A 84 -10.61 14.31 -5.70
CA GLU A 84 -10.68 13.50 -6.91
C GLU A 84 -9.32 13.36 -7.58
N HIS A 85 -8.55 14.45 -7.64
CA HIS A 85 -7.20 14.45 -8.21
C HIS A 85 -6.25 13.55 -7.41
N GLN A 86 -6.30 13.66 -6.09
CA GLN A 86 -5.47 12.84 -5.20
C GLN A 86 -5.84 11.36 -5.29
N GLN A 87 -7.14 11.06 -5.37
CA GLN A 87 -7.61 9.69 -5.56
C GLN A 87 -7.07 9.10 -6.86
N LYS A 88 -7.10 9.86 -7.93
CA LYS A 88 -6.57 9.44 -9.23
C LYS A 88 -5.06 9.20 -9.16
N MET A 89 -4.33 10.09 -8.47
CA MET A 89 -2.90 9.93 -8.26
C MET A 89 -2.59 8.64 -7.48
N LEU A 90 -3.32 8.40 -6.39
CA LEU A 90 -3.16 7.17 -5.59
C LEU A 90 -3.46 5.92 -6.42
N LYS A 91 -4.45 5.99 -7.30
CA LYS A 91 -4.78 4.87 -8.19
C LYS A 91 -3.61 4.50 -9.09
N HIS A 92 -2.96 5.49 -9.70
CA HIS A 92 -1.79 5.27 -10.55
C HIS A 92 -0.61 4.72 -9.76
N GLN A 93 -0.37 5.28 -8.58
CA GLN A 93 0.72 4.85 -7.71
C GLN A 93 0.51 3.41 -7.22
N LEU A 94 -0.72 3.07 -6.85
CA LEU A 94 -1.05 1.71 -6.44
C LEU A 94 -0.87 0.71 -7.58
N GLY A 95 -1.31 1.07 -8.79
CA GLY A 95 -1.11 0.24 -9.97
C GLY A 95 0.37 0.00 -10.26
N HIS A 96 1.21 1.02 -10.08
CA HIS A 96 2.65 0.91 -10.24
C HIS A 96 3.25 -0.06 -9.21
N ILE A 97 2.82 0.03 -7.96
CA ILE A 97 3.27 -0.89 -6.89
C ILE A 97 2.87 -2.32 -7.22
N GLU A 98 1.65 -2.54 -7.69
CA GLU A 98 1.19 -3.88 -8.07
C GLU A 98 2.02 -4.46 -9.21
N SER A 99 2.37 -3.64 -10.22
CA SER A 99 3.24 -4.05 -11.31
C SER A 99 4.64 -4.41 -10.83
N LEU A 100 5.21 -3.60 -9.94
CA LEU A 100 6.53 -3.87 -9.37
C LEU A 100 6.51 -5.13 -8.51
N THR A 101 5.46 -5.34 -7.74
CA THR A 101 5.30 -6.54 -6.92
C THR A 101 5.24 -7.80 -7.79
N ALA A 102 4.47 -7.76 -8.88
CA ALA A 102 4.37 -8.88 -9.82
C ALA A 102 5.73 -9.17 -10.45
N LEU A 103 6.48 -8.12 -10.83
CA LEU A 103 7.82 -8.27 -11.40
C LEU A 103 8.79 -8.90 -10.40
N ILE A 104 8.74 -8.49 -9.13
CA ILE A 104 9.59 -9.07 -8.08
C ILE A 104 9.29 -10.56 -7.93
N MET A 105 8.01 -10.92 -7.90
CA MET A 105 7.60 -12.32 -7.78
C MET A 105 8.07 -13.16 -8.97
N ASP A 106 8.00 -12.59 -10.16
CA ASP A 106 8.47 -13.25 -11.38
C ASP A 106 9.99 -13.46 -11.35
N LEU A 107 10.74 -12.43 -10.92
CA LEU A 107 12.19 -12.54 -10.76
C LEU A 107 12.57 -13.54 -9.69
N ASP A 108 11.83 -13.62 -8.59
CA ASP A 108 12.05 -14.61 -7.54
C ASP A 108 11.86 -16.03 -8.08
N ALA A 109 10.85 -16.25 -8.90
CA ALA A 109 10.62 -17.55 -9.53
C ALA A 109 11.78 -17.93 -10.44
N ASP A 110 12.32 -16.98 -11.22
CA ASP A 110 13.48 -17.23 -12.07
C ASP A 110 14.74 -17.55 -11.28
N ILE A 111 14.98 -16.82 -10.21
CA ILE A 111 16.13 -17.07 -9.32
C ILE A 111 16.02 -18.49 -8.72
N LYS A 112 14.83 -18.86 -8.27
CA LYS A 112 14.57 -20.17 -7.68
C LYS A 112 14.78 -21.30 -8.70
N LYS A 113 14.35 -21.10 -9.95
CA LYS A 113 14.57 -22.06 -11.04
C LYS A 113 16.05 -22.31 -11.30
N LYS A 114 16.88 -21.27 -11.25
CA LYS A 114 18.32 -21.38 -11.47
C LYS A 114 19.04 -22.10 -10.33
N GLN A 115 18.47 -22.08 -9.13
CA GLN A 115 19.04 -22.74 -7.95
C GLN A 115 18.64 -24.19 -7.84
N ASN A 116 17.60 -24.63 -8.56
CA ASN A 116 17.13 -26.02 -8.60
C ASN A 116 17.53 -26.63 -9.92
N PRO A 117 18.62 -27.43 -9.95
CA PRO A 117 19.03 -28.14 -11.17
C PRO A 117 18.03 -29.20 -11.58
#